data_5f4c9c737c3d2505eb77f6cba5af9cb6
#
_entry.id   5f4c9c737c3d2505eb77f6cba5af9cb6
#
_cell.length_a   1.000
_cell.length_b   1.000
_cell.length_c   1.000
_cell.angle_alpha   90.00
_cell.angle_beta   90.00
_cell.angle_gamma   90.00
#
_symmetry.space_group_name_H-M   'P 1'
#
loop_
_entity.id
_entity.type
_entity.pdbx_description
1 polymer ?
#
loop_
_entity_poly.entity_id
_entity_poly.type
_entity_poly.pdbx_seq_one_letter_code
_entity_poly.pdbx_strand_id
1 'polypeptide(L)'
;MPLLSLPMVAAKPIKNPSHLVQFKLSELALRGKTQLETHKFLAALRQVESGSDDQVVGDNGKAIGGFQIWRVYWQDAVDYDKTIGGKYENCFNRNYAERVVVAYLNRYAPEGASWETLARIHNGGPKGYKIKATEKYWQKVKRELEKQK
;
A
#
# COMPACT_ATOMS: atom_id res chain seq x y z
N MET A 1 -42.94 -5.89 16.69
CA MET A 1 -42.31 -7.17 16.96
C MET A 1 -41.25 -7.54 15.95
N PRO A 2 -41.52 -7.48 14.69
CA PRO A 2 -40.46 -7.78 13.73
C PRO A 2 -39.26 -6.87 13.84
N LEU A 3 -39.44 -5.69 14.41
CA LEU A 3 -38.35 -4.73 14.59
C LEU A 3 -37.22 -5.25 15.46
N LEU A 4 -37.53 -6.21 16.33
CA LEU A 4 -36.52 -6.72 17.26
C LEU A 4 -35.46 -7.56 16.57
N SER A 5 -35.79 -8.14 15.45
CA SER A 5 -34.84 -8.98 14.73
C SER A 5 -33.77 -8.15 14.00
N LEU A 6 -34.13 -6.97 13.55
CA LEU A 6 -33.22 -6.12 12.79
C LEU A 6 -32.00 -5.70 13.57
N PRO A 7 -32.15 -5.18 14.81
CA PRO A 7 -30.98 -4.83 15.62
C PRO A 7 -30.11 -6.04 15.92
N MET A 8 -30.73 -7.19 16.12
CA MET A 8 -29.98 -8.42 16.40
C MET A 8 -29.16 -8.87 15.20
N VAL A 9 -29.73 -8.77 14.01
CA VAL A 9 -29.01 -9.11 12.79
C VAL A 9 -27.82 -8.18 12.57
N ALA A 10 -28.04 -6.89 12.76
CA ALA A 10 -26.97 -5.91 12.63
C ALA A 10 -25.85 -6.13 13.66
N ALA A 11 -26.20 -6.56 14.86
CA ALA A 11 -25.22 -6.78 15.92
C ALA A 11 -24.31 -7.99 15.64
N LYS A 12 -24.80 -8.99 14.94
CA LYS A 12 -24.01 -10.20 14.65
C LYS A 12 -22.71 -9.92 13.90
N PRO A 13 -22.71 -9.18 12.81
CA PRO A 13 -21.49 -8.84 12.12
C PRO A 13 -20.51 -8.06 12.98
N ILE A 14 -21.03 -7.15 13.81
CA ILE A 14 -20.21 -6.30 14.66
C ILE A 14 -19.55 -7.09 15.79
N LYS A 15 -20.17 -8.20 16.20
CA LYS A 15 -19.64 -9.03 17.28
C LYS A 15 -18.33 -9.73 16.95
N ASN A 16 -17.92 -9.71 15.70
CA ASN A 16 -16.71 -10.42 15.30
C ASN A 16 -15.70 -9.50 14.62
N PRO A 17 -15.21 -8.49 15.34
CA PRO A 17 -14.25 -7.55 14.75
C PRO A 17 -12.93 -8.21 14.38
N SER A 18 -12.51 -9.24 15.09
CA SER A 18 -11.27 -9.93 14.80
C SER A 18 -11.30 -10.58 13.41
N HIS A 19 -12.45 -11.12 13.01
CA HIS A 19 -12.61 -11.69 11.69
C HIS A 19 -12.45 -10.64 10.59
N LEU A 20 -13.02 -9.46 10.78
CA LEU A 20 -12.91 -8.37 9.81
C LEU A 20 -11.47 -7.87 9.71
N VAL A 21 -10.77 -7.73 10.83
CA VAL A 21 -9.37 -7.32 10.85
C VAL A 21 -8.52 -8.35 10.10
N GLN A 22 -8.73 -9.62 10.37
CA GLN A 22 -7.99 -10.70 9.73
C GLN A 22 -8.21 -10.72 8.22
N PHE A 23 -9.45 -10.51 7.76
CA PHE A 23 -9.78 -10.42 6.35
C PHE A 23 -9.04 -9.27 5.67
N LYS A 24 -9.05 -8.08 6.29
CA LYS A 24 -8.36 -6.90 5.76
C LYS A 24 -6.86 -7.13 5.66
N LEU A 25 -6.26 -7.75 6.66
CA LEU A 25 -4.83 -8.07 6.65
C LEU A 25 -4.48 -9.02 5.50
N SER A 26 -5.36 -10.00 5.19
CA SER A 26 -5.11 -10.92 4.10
C SER A 26 -5.14 -10.24 2.73
N GLU A 27 -5.81 -9.08 2.60
CA GLU A 27 -5.83 -8.30 1.37
C GLU A 27 -4.53 -7.50 1.14
N LEU A 28 -3.72 -7.31 2.18
CA LEU A 28 -2.50 -6.50 2.11
C LEU A 28 -1.26 -7.33 1.81
N ALA A 29 -1.40 -8.39 1.06
CA ALA A 29 -0.25 -9.20 0.68
C ALA A 29 0.17 -8.91 -0.77
N LEU A 30 1.43 -8.59 -0.97
CA LEU A 30 2.04 -8.58 -2.30
C LEU A 30 2.09 -10.01 -2.83
N ARG A 31 1.87 -10.15 -4.13
CA ARG A 31 1.85 -11.46 -4.78
C ARG A 31 3.14 -12.23 -4.49
N GLY A 32 3.00 -13.45 -3.98
CA GLY A 32 4.14 -14.30 -3.65
C GLY A 32 4.88 -13.94 -2.37
N LYS A 33 4.35 -13.01 -1.57
CA LYS A 33 4.95 -12.57 -0.32
C LYS A 33 4.00 -12.82 0.85
N THR A 34 4.54 -13.00 2.05
CA THR A 34 3.71 -13.11 3.25
C THR A 34 3.19 -11.73 3.66
N GLN A 35 2.17 -11.71 4.52
CA GLN A 35 1.69 -10.47 5.11
C GLN A 35 2.78 -9.75 5.89
N LEU A 36 3.53 -10.48 6.70
CA LEU A 36 4.60 -9.89 7.52
C LEU A 36 5.67 -9.27 6.63
N GLU A 37 6.12 -9.97 5.60
CA GLU A 37 7.09 -9.45 4.65
C GLU A 37 6.55 -8.19 3.96
N THR A 38 5.29 -8.21 3.55
CA THR A 38 4.64 -7.07 2.92
C THR A 38 4.61 -5.86 3.86
N HIS A 39 4.23 -6.06 5.13
CA HIS A 39 4.21 -4.97 6.11
C HIS A 39 5.60 -4.38 6.34
N LYS A 40 6.61 -5.19 6.43
CA LYS A 40 7.99 -4.71 6.59
C LYS A 40 8.45 -3.91 5.39
N PHE A 41 8.11 -4.37 4.20
CA PHE A 41 8.44 -3.67 2.97
C PHE A 41 7.73 -2.31 2.89
N LEU A 42 6.43 -2.28 3.17
CA LEU A 42 5.65 -1.04 3.17
C LEU A 42 6.20 -0.05 4.21
N ALA A 43 6.58 -0.51 5.39
CA ALA A 43 7.19 0.35 6.40
C ALA A 43 8.50 0.97 5.89
N ALA A 44 9.32 0.19 5.19
CA ALA A 44 10.56 0.68 4.60
C ALA A 44 10.30 1.75 3.52
N LEU A 45 9.36 1.52 2.62
CA LEU A 45 8.98 2.52 1.61
C LEU A 45 8.50 3.79 2.27
N ARG A 46 7.63 3.70 3.25
CA ARG A 46 7.05 4.83 3.94
C ARG A 46 8.14 5.66 4.64
N GLN A 47 9.11 4.99 5.27
CA GLN A 47 10.22 5.68 5.90
C GLN A 47 11.09 6.43 4.88
N VAL A 48 11.40 5.81 3.75
CA VAL A 48 12.22 6.43 2.70
C VAL A 48 11.50 7.61 2.06
N GLU A 49 10.19 7.49 1.81
CA GLU A 49 9.42 8.51 1.09
C GLU A 49 9.12 9.75 1.94
N SER A 50 8.82 9.57 3.21
CA SER A 50 8.26 10.66 4.02
C SER A 50 8.82 10.72 5.44
N GLY A 51 9.73 9.83 5.82
CA GLY A 51 10.12 9.71 7.23
C GLY A 51 8.97 9.19 8.09
N SER A 52 8.08 8.40 7.51
CA SER A 52 6.89 7.83 8.17
C SER A 52 5.86 8.89 8.59
N ASP A 53 5.79 9.99 7.85
CA ASP A 53 4.81 11.05 8.08
C ASP A 53 3.73 11.01 6.99
N ASP A 54 2.50 10.69 7.39
CA ASP A 54 1.39 10.53 6.46
C ASP A 54 0.84 11.85 5.91
N GLN A 55 1.28 12.99 6.43
CA GLN A 55 0.78 14.31 6.02
C GLN A 55 1.70 15.04 5.06
N VAL A 56 2.79 14.44 4.64
CA VAL A 56 3.77 15.08 3.75
C VAL A 56 3.19 15.31 2.36
N VAL A 57 3.44 16.50 1.83
CA VAL A 57 3.16 16.84 0.44
C VAL A 57 4.49 17.20 -0.21
N GLY A 58 4.86 16.48 -1.26
CA GLY A 58 6.14 16.64 -1.94
C GLY A 58 5.98 16.91 -3.43
N ASP A 59 7.11 17.04 -4.11
CA ASP A 59 7.18 17.25 -5.57
C ASP A 59 6.27 18.37 -6.06
N ASN A 60 6.32 19.53 -5.35
CA ASN A 60 5.51 20.71 -5.69
C ASN A 60 4.01 20.40 -5.70
N GLY A 61 3.55 19.60 -4.73
CA GLY A 61 2.15 19.25 -4.59
C GLY A 61 1.70 18.03 -5.38
N LYS A 62 2.60 17.37 -6.10
CA LYS A 62 2.24 16.24 -6.96
C LYS A 62 2.28 14.90 -6.24
N ALA A 63 2.92 14.82 -5.07
CA ALA A 63 3.05 13.60 -4.29
C ALA A 63 2.47 13.83 -2.90
N ILE A 64 1.62 12.91 -2.43
CA ILE A 64 0.95 13.07 -1.14
C ILE A 64 1.10 11.83 -0.26
N GLY A 65 1.12 12.08 1.06
CA GLY A 65 1.04 11.06 2.08
C GLY A 65 2.35 10.37 2.38
N GLY A 66 2.27 9.37 3.24
CA GLY A 66 3.45 8.62 3.71
C GLY A 66 4.22 7.91 2.62
N PHE A 67 3.54 7.54 1.54
CA PHE A 67 4.14 6.83 0.40
C PHE A 67 4.41 7.74 -0.80
N GLN A 68 4.14 9.04 -0.69
CA GLN A 68 4.36 10.03 -1.76
C GLN A 68 3.74 9.60 -3.09
N ILE A 69 2.44 9.36 -3.04
CA ILE A 69 1.66 8.84 -4.17
C ILE A 69 1.24 9.97 -5.10
N TRP A 70 1.56 9.83 -6.39
CA TRP A 70 1.08 10.72 -7.43
C TRP A 70 -0.34 10.33 -7.86
N ARG A 71 -1.11 11.28 -8.37
CA ARG A 71 -2.49 11.03 -8.80
C ARG A 71 -2.57 9.91 -9.86
N VAL A 72 -1.65 9.87 -10.82
CA VAL A 72 -1.64 8.83 -11.85
C VAL A 72 -1.37 7.45 -11.26
N TYR A 73 -0.50 7.37 -10.26
CA TYR A 73 -0.22 6.13 -9.52
C TYR A 73 -1.50 5.63 -8.83
N TRP A 74 -2.17 6.52 -8.12
CA TRP A 74 -3.43 6.20 -7.45
C TRP A 74 -4.48 5.73 -8.45
N GLN A 75 -4.63 6.42 -9.58
CA GLN A 75 -5.61 6.06 -10.60
C GLN A 75 -5.35 4.66 -11.16
N ASP A 76 -4.09 4.34 -11.46
CA ASP A 76 -3.71 3.01 -11.94
C ASP A 76 -4.05 1.91 -10.92
N ALA A 77 -3.83 2.19 -9.65
CA ALA A 77 -4.12 1.23 -8.57
C ALA A 77 -5.62 0.98 -8.44
N VAL A 78 -6.44 2.04 -8.39
CA VAL A 78 -7.89 1.89 -8.22
C VAL A 78 -8.56 1.34 -9.48
N ASP A 79 -7.99 1.56 -10.65
CA ASP A 79 -8.46 0.95 -11.88
C ASP A 79 -8.22 -0.56 -11.89
N TYR A 80 -7.11 -0.99 -11.31
CA TYR A 80 -6.76 -2.41 -11.18
C TYR A 80 -7.59 -3.10 -10.11
N ASP A 81 -7.74 -2.48 -8.94
CA ASP A 81 -8.52 -3.02 -7.83
C ASP A 81 -9.67 -2.07 -7.50
N LYS A 82 -10.83 -2.34 -8.09
CA LYS A 82 -12.03 -1.51 -7.92
C LYS A 82 -12.56 -1.49 -6.50
N THR A 83 -12.17 -2.46 -5.66
CA THR A 83 -12.64 -2.52 -4.27
C THR A 83 -12.03 -1.43 -3.39
N ILE A 84 -10.93 -0.82 -3.83
CA ILE A 84 -10.30 0.26 -3.07
C ILE A 84 -11.22 1.49 -2.99
N GLY A 85 -11.78 1.90 -4.12
CA GLY A 85 -12.67 3.07 -4.17
C GLY A 85 -12.01 4.34 -3.63
N GLY A 86 -12.85 5.24 -3.09
CA GLY A 86 -12.36 6.42 -2.43
C GLY A 86 -11.86 7.52 -3.36
N LYS A 87 -11.07 8.43 -2.78
CA LYS A 87 -10.53 9.61 -3.46
C LYS A 87 -9.02 9.63 -3.33
N TYR A 88 -8.36 10.33 -4.24
CA TYR A 88 -6.90 10.48 -4.21
C TYR A 88 -6.41 10.99 -2.84
N GLU A 89 -7.13 11.97 -2.26
CA GLU A 89 -6.76 12.57 -0.98
C GLU A 89 -6.81 11.57 0.19
N ASN A 90 -7.48 10.44 0.01
CA ASN A 90 -7.46 9.37 1.02
C ASN A 90 -6.06 8.76 1.18
N CYS A 91 -5.14 9.02 0.26
CA CYS A 91 -3.74 8.59 0.39
C CYS A 91 -3.00 9.26 1.56
N PHE A 92 -3.58 10.29 2.18
CA PHE A 92 -3.10 10.79 3.46
C PHE A 92 -3.39 9.83 4.62
N ASN A 93 -4.28 8.87 4.44
CA ASN A 93 -4.54 7.82 5.41
C ASN A 93 -3.63 6.63 5.13
N ARG A 94 -2.88 6.20 6.12
CA ARG A 94 -1.89 5.13 5.97
C ARG A 94 -2.50 3.84 5.45
N ASN A 95 -3.59 3.38 6.06
CA ASN A 95 -4.19 2.10 5.69
C ASN A 95 -4.70 2.12 4.24
N TYR A 96 -5.31 3.23 3.83
CA TYR A 96 -5.76 3.40 2.46
C TYR A 96 -4.57 3.42 1.49
N ALA A 97 -3.54 4.19 1.80
CA ALA A 97 -2.36 4.29 0.96
C ALA A 97 -1.63 2.94 0.80
N GLU A 98 -1.57 2.14 1.85
CA GLU A 98 -0.98 0.80 1.78
C GLU A 98 -1.72 -0.08 0.77
N ARG A 99 -3.05 -0.01 0.75
CA ARG A 99 -3.85 -0.74 -0.26
C ARG A 99 -3.56 -0.25 -1.67
N VAL A 100 -3.42 1.04 -1.85
CA VAL A 100 -3.08 1.63 -3.15
C VAL A 100 -1.72 1.14 -3.62
N VAL A 101 -0.72 1.15 -2.75
CA VAL A 101 0.64 0.69 -3.10
C VAL A 101 0.63 -0.79 -3.47
N VAL A 102 -0.01 -1.63 -2.67
CA VAL A 102 -0.09 -3.07 -2.95
C VAL A 102 -0.77 -3.34 -4.29
N ALA A 103 -1.88 -2.66 -4.57
CA ALA A 103 -2.59 -2.83 -5.85
C ALA A 103 -1.72 -2.41 -7.03
N TYR A 104 -1.06 -1.27 -6.92
CA TYR A 104 -0.17 -0.79 -7.99
C TYR A 104 0.97 -1.77 -8.26
N LEU A 105 1.63 -2.25 -7.22
CA LEU A 105 2.74 -3.19 -7.36
C LEU A 105 2.26 -4.55 -7.89
N ASN A 106 1.11 -5.03 -7.43
CA ASN A 106 0.54 -6.27 -7.96
C ASN A 106 0.14 -6.15 -9.44
N ARG A 107 -0.25 -4.95 -9.86
CA ARG A 107 -0.59 -4.72 -11.27
C ARG A 107 0.65 -4.79 -12.17
N TYR A 108 1.74 -4.20 -11.76
CA TYR A 108 2.89 -3.96 -12.65
C TYR A 108 4.09 -4.86 -12.40
N ALA A 109 4.19 -5.49 -11.25
CA ALA A 109 5.35 -6.33 -10.95
C ALA A 109 5.30 -7.64 -11.72
N PRO A 110 6.45 -8.06 -12.28
CA PRO A 110 6.57 -9.41 -12.85
C PRO A 110 6.34 -10.47 -11.78
N GLU A 111 5.90 -11.64 -12.20
CA GLU A 111 5.78 -12.78 -11.30
C GLU A 111 7.13 -13.09 -10.67
N GLY A 112 7.13 -13.35 -9.35
CA GLY A 112 8.36 -13.64 -8.62
C GLY A 112 9.27 -12.45 -8.39
N ALA A 113 8.73 -11.22 -8.52
CA ALA A 113 9.53 -10.00 -8.37
C ALA A 113 10.25 -9.93 -7.03
N SER A 114 11.53 -9.50 -7.07
CA SER A 114 12.33 -9.25 -5.86
C SER A 114 11.89 -7.95 -5.17
N TRP A 115 12.31 -7.77 -3.93
CA TRP A 115 12.07 -6.51 -3.20
C TRP A 115 12.69 -5.33 -3.95
N GLU A 116 13.85 -5.51 -4.56
CA GLU A 116 14.47 -4.48 -5.39
C GLU A 116 13.56 -4.07 -6.55
N THR A 117 13.05 -5.05 -7.30
CA THR A 117 12.14 -4.78 -8.42
C THR A 117 10.91 -4.01 -7.96
N LEU A 118 10.29 -4.46 -6.87
CA LEU A 118 9.10 -3.80 -6.31
C LEU A 118 9.39 -2.37 -5.88
N ALA A 119 10.47 -2.14 -5.17
CA ALA A 119 10.86 -0.78 -4.73
C ALA A 119 11.11 0.14 -5.92
N ARG A 120 11.80 -0.36 -6.93
CA ARG A 120 12.14 0.43 -8.12
C ARG A 120 10.91 0.73 -8.98
N ILE A 121 9.92 -0.15 -9.01
CA ILE A 121 8.62 0.12 -9.64
C ILE A 121 7.88 1.20 -8.86
N HIS A 122 7.86 1.13 -7.54
CA HIS A 122 7.22 2.18 -6.73
C HIS A 122 7.82 3.56 -7.03
N ASN A 123 9.12 3.65 -7.13
CA ASN A 123 9.83 4.92 -7.36
C ASN A 123 9.77 5.38 -8.83
N GLY A 124 9.91 4.47 -9.78
CA GLY A 124 10.13 4.82 -11.19
C GLY A 124 9.01 4.42 -12.16
N GLY A 125 7.89 3.89 -11.65
CA GLY A 125 6.78 3.49 -12.51
C GLY A 125 6.87 2.04 -12.99
N PRO A 126 5.99 1.63 -13.92
CA PRO A 126 5.85 0.22 -14.31
C PRO A 126 7.15 -0.46 -14.76
N LYS A 127 8.06 0.29 -15.34
CA LYS A 127 9.38 -0.20 -15.78
C LYS A 127 10.52 0.38 -14.94
N GLY A 128 10.21 0.87 -13.75
CA GLY A 128 11.19 1.51 -12.86
C GLY A 128 12.41 0.63 -12.58
N TYR A 129 12.22 -0.67 -12.51
CA TYR A 129 13.31 -1.64 -12.27
C TYR A 129 14.34 -1.68 -13.41
N LYS A 130 14.05 -1.07 -14.57
CA LYS A 130 14.98 -0.95 -15.69
C LYS A 130 15.66 0.42 -15.74
N ILE A 131 15.27 1.34 -14.88
CA ILE A 131 15.78 2.71 -14.87
C ILE A 131 16.95 2.82 -13.89
N LYS A 132 18.11 3.17 -14.37
CA LYS A 132 19.32 3.23 -13.55
C LYS A 132 19.17 4.17 -12.34
N ALA A 133 18.49 5.30 -12.52
CA ALA A 133 18.30 6.27 -11.46
C ALA A 133 17.57 5.69 -10.23
N THR A 134 16.76 4.64 -10.39
CA THR A 134 16.04 4.04 -9.27
C THR A 134 16.92 3.13 -8.40
N GLU A 135 18.14 2.85 -8.81
CA GLU A 135 19.06 2.03 -8.00
C GLU A 135 19.38 2.71 -6.66
N LYS A 136 19.59 4.03 -6.67
CA LYS A 136 19.84 4.78 -5.44
C LYS A 136 18.67 4.71 -4.47
N TYR A 137 17.45 4.77 -5.00
CA TYR A 137 16.25 4.60 -4.21
C TYR A 137 16.22 3.22 -3.55
N TRP A 138 16.50 2.18 -4.32
CA TRP A 138 16.55 0.83 -3.78
C TRP A 138 17.56 0.72 -2.63
N GLN A 139 18.73 1.34 -2.75
CA GLN A 139 19.72 1.28 -1.67
C GLN A 139 19.17 1.86 -0.37
N LYS A 140 18.37 2.92 -0.44
CA LYS A 140 17.71 3.50 0.74
C LYS A 140 16.69 2.53 1.33
N VAL A 141 15.85 1.93 0.50
CA VAL A 141 14.85 0.96 0.95
C VAL A 141 15.53 -0.26 1.57
N LYS A 142 16.59 -0.75 0.95
CA LYS A 142 17.35 -1.90 1.44
C LYS A 142 17.89 -1.64 2.84
N ARG A 143 18.45 -0.46 3.08
CA ARG A 143 18.94 -0.09 4.42
C ARG A 143 17.83 -0.11 5.45
N GLU A 144 16.64 0.38 5.11
CA GLU A 144 15.50 0.37 6.02
C GLU A 144 15.02 -1.05 6.29
N LEU A 145 15.01 -1.92 5.28
CA LEU A 145 14.67 -3.34 5.47
C LEU A 145 15.66 -4.05 6.41
N GLU A 146 16.93 -3.76 6.27
CA GLU A 146 17.96 -4.36 7.12
C GLU A 146 17.81 -3.97 8.59
N LYS A 147 17.31 -2.76 8.89
CA LYS A 147 17.05 -2.33 10.25
C LYS A 147 15.94 -3.12 10.95
N GLN A 148 15.11 -3.82 10.19
CA GLN A 148 13.98 -4.58 10.71
C GLN A 148 14.30 -6.05 10.99
N LYS A 149 15.52 -6.45 10.76
CA LYS A 149 15.96 -7.84 11.02
C LYS A 149 16.27 -8.09 12.49
#